data_0d56e5e619adadf72852ecaaf4094adb
#
_entry.id   0d56e5e619adadf72852ecaaf4094adb
#
_cell.length_a   1.000
_cell.length_b   1.000
_cell.length_c   1.000
_cell.angle_alpha   90.00
_cell.angle_beta   90.00
_cell.angle_gamma   90.00
#
_symmetry.space_group_name_H-M   'P 1'
#
loop_
_entity.id
_entity.type
_entity.pdbx_description
1 polymer ?
#
loop_
_entity_poly.entity_id
_entity_poly.type
_entity_poly.pdbx_seq_one_letter_code
_entity_poly.pdbx_strand_id
1 'polypeptide(L)'
;MTINDPQALAEVTAAFHAYERALMADDIAAMDALFHDAPTTNRYGVGEVLYGIAAIRAFRKGRGGSPQRRLGRVAITVYGGRFATADAEFFREGSERRGRQTQAWVRFEDGWKVVSAHVSLEGTGS
;
A
#
# COMPACT_ATOMS: atom_id res chain seq x y z
N MET A 1 1.38 -16.55 -19.33
CA MET A 1 2.16 -15.93 -18.24
C MET A 1 1.97 -16.73 -16.97
N THR A 2 2.97 -16.77 -16.14
CA THR A 2 2.89 -17.45 -14.84
C THR A 2 2.13 -16.59 -13.85
N ILE A 3 1.18 -17.19 -13.15
CA ILE A 3 0.46 -16.55 -12.06
C ILE A 3 0.98 -17.12 -10.74
N ASN A 4 1.36 -16.24 -9.81
CA ASN A 4 1.84 -16.60 -8.48
C ASN A 4 3.08 -17.50 -8.47
N ASP A 5 4.10 -17.11 -9.24
CA ASP A 5 5.42 -17.70 -9.06
C ASP A 5 5.77 -17.68 -7.56
N PRO A 6 6.14 -18.83 -6.96
CA PRO A 6 6.28 -18.89 -5.49
C PRO A 6 7.31 -17.93 -4.91
N GLN A 7 8.45 -17.75 -5.58
CA GLN A 7 9.47 -16.84 -5.09
C GLN A 7 9.02 -15.38 -5.18
N ALA A 8 8.45 -14.99 -6.31
CA ALA A 8 7.96 -13.62 -6.50
C ALA A 8 6.83 -13.31 -5.53
N LEU A 9 5.92 -14.27 -5.31
CA LEU A 9 4.82 -14.11 -4.35
C LEU A 9 5.35 -13.91 -2.93
N ALA A 10 6.35 -14.70 -2.52
CA ALA A 10 6.96 -14.56 -1.20
C ALA A 10 7.63 -13.19 -1.03
N GLU A 11 8.33 -12.72 -2.07
CA GLU A 11 9.02 -11.42 -2.03
C GLU A 11 8.04 -10.25 -1.90
N VAL A 12 7.02 -10.20 -2.74
CA VAL A 12 6.06 -9.07 -2.68
C VAL A 12 5.20 -9.14 -1.43
N THR A 13 4.87 -10.34 -0.95
CA THR A 13 4.16 -10.51 0.31
C THR A 13 4.97 -9.94 1.47
N ALA A 14 6.28 -10.21 1.51
CA ALA A 14 7.16 -9.63 2.52
C ALA A 14 7.22 -8.11 2.42
N ALA A 15 7.29 -7.56 1.20
CA ALA A 15 7.28 -6.12 0.98
C ALA A 15 5.96 -5.48 1.43
N PHE A 16 4.84 -6.15 1.13
CA PHE A 16 3.51 -5.69 1.57
C PHE A 16 3.45 -5.56 3.10
N HIS A 17 3.91 -6.59 3.81
CA HIS A 17 3.89 -6.56 5.29
C HIS A 17 4.92 -5.58 5.85
N ALA A 18 6.06 -5.40 5.18
CA ALA A 18 7.03 -4.37 5.58
C ALA A 18 6.42 -2.97 5.50
N TYR A 19 5.63 -2.71 4.45
CA TYR A 19 4.92 -1.44 4.33
C TYR A 19 3.91 -1.26 5.46
N GLU A 20 3.13 -2.29 5.78
CA GLU A 20 2.15 -2.21 6.86
C GLU A 20 2.83 -1.92 8.22
N ARG A 21 3.96 -2.58 8.50
CA ARG A 21 4.72 -2.31 9.73
C ARG A 21 5.23 -0.87 9.77
N ALA A 22 5.74 -0.37 8.64
CA ALA A 22 6.23 1.01 8.55
C ALA A 22 5.09 2.01 8.77
N LEU A 23 3.92 1.74 8.20
CA LEU A 23 2.73 2.57 8.38
C LEU A 23 2.31 2.65 9.85
N MET A 24 2.28 1.51 10.54
CA MET A 24 1.88 1.44 11.94
C MET A 24 2.91 2.07 12.86
N ALA A 25 4.18 2.06 12.48
CA ALA A 25 5.27 2.68 13.24
C ALA A 25 5.51 4.15 12.87
N ASP A 26 4.78 4.69 11.90
CA ASP A 26 5.02 6.01 11.32
C ASP A 26 6.47 6.18 10.84
N ASP A 27 7.02 5.12 10.27
CA ASP A 27 8.36 5.12 9.69
C ASP A 27 8.29 5.65 8.26
N ILE A 28 8.34 6.97 8.13
CA ILE A 28 8.15 7.65 6.84
C ILE A 28 9.23 7.23 5.84
N ALA A 29 10.48 7.14 6.29
CA ALA A 29 11.57 6.74 5.40
C ALA A 29 11.35 5.34 4.82
N ALA A 30 10.90 4.39 5.63
CA ALA A 30 10.62 3.03 5.18
C ALA A 30 9.42 3.00 4.23
N MET A 31 8.35 3.76 4.51
CA MET A 31 7.21 3.87 3.61
C MET A 31 7.63 4.45 2.25
N ASP A 32 8.41 5.52 2.26
CA ASP A 32 8.89 6.16 1.02
C ASP A 32 9.77 5.22 0.22
N ALA A 33 10.61 4.41 0.89
CA ALA A 33 11.49 3.46 0.21
C ALA A 33 10.74 2.33 -0.51
N LEU A 34 9.51 2.04 -0.10
CA LEU A 34 8.68 1.01 -0.72
C LEU A 34 7.77 1.54 -1.82
N PHE A 35 7.75 2.83 -2.06
CA PHE A 35 7.06 3.44 -3.19
C PHE A 35 8.06 3.77 -4.29
N HIS A 36 7.65 3.58 -5.54
CA HIS A 36 8.49 3.91 -6.69
C HIS A 36 8.74 5.41 -6.76
N ASP A 37 10.00 5.80 -6.82
CA ASP A 37 10.43 7.21 -6.83
C ASP A 37 10.25 7.78 -8.24
N ALA A 38 9.03 8.17 -8.58
CA ALA A 38 8.71 8.67 -9.91
C ALA A 38 7.50 9.62 -9.87
N PRO A 39 7.41 10.54 -10.84
CA PRO A 39 6.23 11.41 -10.95
C PRO A 39 4.98 10.66 -11.40
N THR A 40 5.11 9.41 -11.84
CA THR A 40 3.98 8.57 -12.26
C THR A 40 3.37 7.77 -11.10
N THR A 41 3.97 7.79 -9.93
CA THR A 41 3.45 7.07 -8.77
C THR A 41 2.33 7.88 -8.13
N ASN A 42 1.14 7.28 -7.99
CA ASN A 42 -0.05 7.97 -7.52
C ASN A 42 -0.66 7.28 -6.32
N ARG A 43 -1.33 8.07 -5.47
CA ARG A 43 -2.06 7.53 -4.34
C ARG A 43 -3.36 8.32 -4.10
N TYR A 44 -4.47 7.58 -4.00
CA TYR A 44 -5.73 8.10 -3.50
C TYR A 44 -5.92 7.62 -2.07
N GLY A 45 -6.14 8.54 -1.15
CA GLY A 45 -6.50 8.22 0.22
C GLY A 45 -7.97 8.52 0.48
N VAL A 46 -8.38 8.38 1.73
CA VAL A 46 -9.78 8.63 2.11
C VAL A 46 -10.17 10.08 1.85
N GLY A 47 -9.27 11.00 2.11
CA GLY A 47 -9.53 12.43 1.93
C GLY A 47 -8.57 13.14 0.98
N GLU A 48 -7.65 12.43 0.34
CA GLU A 48 -6.61 13.07 -0.47
C GLU A 48 -6.43 12.44 -1.84
N VAL A 49 -5.99 13.26 -2.78
CA VAL A 49 -5.62 12.86 -4.14
C VAL A 49 -4.18 13.32 -4.38
N LEU A 50 -3.27 12.37 -4.56
CA LEU A 50 -1.84 12.66 -4.64
C LEU A 50 -1.26 12.10 -5.94
N TYR A 51 -0.75 12.98 -6.79
CA TYR A 51 -0.08 12.61 -8.02
C TYR A 51 1.41 12.88 -7.90
N GLY A 52 2.21 11.83 -8.11
CA GLY A 52 3.65 11.88 -8.03
C GLY A 52 4.20 11.65 -6.64
N ILE A 53 5.42 11.11 -6.58
CA ILE A 53 6.05 10.75 -5.31
C ILE A 53 6.30 11.96 -4.41
N ALA A 54 6.56 13.14 -4.98
CA ALA A 54 6.81 14.34 -4.19
C ALA A 54 5.57 14.73 -3.37
N ALA A 55 4.38 14.66 -3.97
CA ALA A 55 3.13 14.94 -3.25
C ALA A 55 2.86 13.91 -2.16
N ILE A 56 3.16 12.64 -2.43
CA ILE A 56 2.98 11.56 -1.45
C ILE A 56 3.89 11.77 -0.23
N ARG A 57 5.17 12.10 -0.47
CA ARG A 57 6.13 12.38 0.59
C ARG A 57 5.73 13.59 1.45
N ALA A 58 5.28 14.66 0.79
CA ALA A 58 4.83 15.86 1.49
C ALA A 58 3.62 15.57 2.38
N PHE A 59 2.67 14.79 1.87
CA PHE A 59 1.48 14.40 2.63
C PHE A 59 1.86 13.61 3.88
N ARG A 60 2.76 12.63 3.76
CA ARG A 60 3.18 11.81 4.91
C ARG A 60 3.84 12.65 6.00
N LYS A 61 4.68 13.61 5.62
CA LYS A 61 5.34 14.51 6.58
C LYS A 61 4.33 15.39 7.31
N GLY A 62 3.31 15.87 6.61
CA GLY A 62 2.33 16.80 7.19
C GLY A 62 1.24 16.14 8.00
N ARG A 63 1.04 14.84 7.83
CA ARG A 63 -0.09 14.12 8.44
C ARG A 63 0.08 13.83 9.94
N GLY A 64 1.31 13.66 10.41
CA GLY A 64 1.57 13.37 11.81
C GLY A 64 1.25 11.93 12.22
N GLY A 65 1.37 10.99 11.29
CA GLY A 65 1.10 9.58 11.52
C GLY A 65 -0.21 9.11 10.92
N SER A 66 -0.41 7.81 10.91
CA SER A 66 -1.60 7.16 10.41
C SER A 66 -2.39 6.55 11.56
N PRO A 67 -3.73 6.50 11.46
CA PRO A 67 -4.51 5.80 12.47
C PRO A 67 -4.05 4.34 12.58
N GLN A 68 -3.97 3.86 13.82
CA GLN A 68 -3.67 2.45 14.07
C GLN A 68 -4.80 1.58 13.53
N ARG A 69 -4.43 0.43 12.98
CA ARG A 69 -5.39 -0.47 12.34
C ARG A 69 -4.92 -1.91 12.41
N ARG A 70 -5.84 -2.83 12.20
CA ARG A 70 -5.54 -4.24 11.96
C ARG A 70 -5.98 -4.63 10.56
N LEU A 71 -5.27 -5.54 9.93
CA LEU A 71 -5.67 -6.08 8.63
C LEU A 71 -6.76 -7.14 8.81
N GLY A 72 -7.72 -7.13 7.89
CA GLY A 72 -8.66 -8.22 7.69
C GLY A 72 -8.14 -9.15 6.59
N ARG A 73 -8.99 -9.42 5.59
CA ARG A 73 -8.59 -10.29 4.47
C ARG A 73 -7.54 -9.58 3.60
N VAL A 74 -6.52 -10.34 3.21
CA VAL A 74 -5.46 -9.87 2.30
C VAL A 74 -5.40 -10.84 1.11
N ALA A 75 -5.38 -10.30 -0.10
CA ALA A 75 -5.27 -11.08 -1.32
C ALA A 75 -4.16 -10.48 -2.19
N ILE A 76 -3.11 -11.24 -2.40
CA ILE A 76 -1.95 -10.82 -3.21
C ILE A 76 -1.80 -11.78 -4.37
N THR A 77 -1.68 -11.23 -5.59
CA THR A 77 -1.50 -12.02 -6.81
C THR A 77 -0.36 -11.44 -7.62
N VAL A 78 0.54 -12.29 -8.08
CA VAL A 78 1.69 -11.91 -8.92
C VAL A 78 1.45 -12.39 -10.34
N TYR A 79 1.68 -11.50 -11.29
CA TYR A 79 1.51 -11.75 -12.71
C TYR A 79 2.86 -11.64 -13.42
N GLY A 80 3.30 -12.74 -14.03
CA GLY A 80 4.54 -12.75 -14.81
C GLY A 80 5.81 -12.50 -14.00
N GLY A 81 5.77 -12.66 -12.69
CA GLY A 81 6.92 -12.47 -11.80
C GLY A 81 7.35 -11.01 -11.59
N ARG A 82 6.66 -10.04 -12.19
CA ARG A 82 7.08 -8.63 -12.17
C ARG A 82 6.03 -7.63 -11.77
N PHE A 83 4.76 -8.04 -11.78
CA PHE A 83 3.64 -7.16 -11.44
C PHE A 83 2.75 -7.87 -10.43
N ALA A 84 2.27 -7.13 -9.44
CA ALA A 84 1.38 -7.72 -8.44
C ALA A 84 0.29 -6.73 -8.04
N THR A 85 -0.86 -7.29 -7.68
CA THR A 85 -1.91 -6.55 -6.99
C THR A 85 -1.96 -7.05 -5.55
N ALA A 86 -2.17 -6.13 -4.62
CA ALA A 86 -2.35 -6.46 -3.21
C ALA A 86 -3.61 -5.75 -2.72
N ASP A 87 -4.64 -6.54 -2.43
CA ASP A 87 -5.91 -6.04 -1.91
C ASP A 87 -6.01 -6.40 -0.44
N ALA A 88 -6.38 -5.45 0.39
CA ALA A 88 -6.51 -5.68 1.82
C ALA A 88 -7.73 -4.98 2.38
N GLU A 89 -8.40 -5.67 3.29
CA GLU A 89 -9.37 -5.05 4.18
C GLU A 89 -8.67 -4.62 5.46
N PHE A 90 -9.11 -3.55 6.06
CA PHE A 90 -8.57 -3.13 7.34
C PHE A 90 -9.65 -2.50 8.22
N PHE A 91 -9.38 -2.50 9.52
CA PHE A 91 -10.27 -1.87 10.51
C PHE A 91 -9.43 -0.98 11.40
N ARG A 92 -9.77 0.30 11.45
CA ARG A 92 -9.10 1.26 12.33
C ARG A 92 -9.47 0.98 13.78
N GLU A 93 -8.53 1.26 14.68
CA GLU A 93 -8.74 1.08 16.10
C GLU A 93 -9.99 1.82 16.56
N GLY A 94 -10.86 1.12 17.28
CA GLY A 94 -12.12 1.69 17.78
C GLY A 94 -13.23 1.82 16.74
N SER A 95 -13.07 1.24 15.54
CA SER A 95 -14.05 1.34 14.47
C SER A 95 -14.37 -0.03 13.88
N GLU A 96 -15.65 -0.26 13.57
CA GLU A 96 -16.10 -1.45 12.82
C GLU A 96 -16.25 -1.16 11.33
N ARG A 97 -16.00 0.08 10.91
CA ARG A 97 -16.10 0.49 9.51
C ARG A 97 -14.99 -0.14 8.70
N ARG A 98 -15.35 -0.94 7.70
CA ARG A 98 -14.35 -1.62 6.87
C ARG A 98 -13.62 -0.63 5.98
N GLY A 99 -12.29 -0.69 6.04
CA GLY A 99 -11.44 -0.03 5.06
C GLY A 99 -11.05 -0.98 3.94
N ARG A 100 -10.76 -0.43 2.79
CA ARG A 100 -10.26 -1.18 1.63
C ARG A 100 -9.03 -0.49 1.09
N GLN A 101 -8.03 -1.29 0.76
CA GLN A 101 -6.78 -0.79 0.19
C GLN A 101 -6.39 -1.68 -0.98
N THR A 102 -6.11 -1.04 -2.12
CA THR A 102 -5.55 -1.73 -3.28
C THR A 102 -4.21 -1.10 -3.60
N GLN A 103 -3.20 -1.93 -3.82
CA GLN A 103 -1.88 -1.49 -4.23
C GLN A 103 -1.46 -2.26 -5.47
N ALA A 104 -0.92 -1.54 -6.44
CA ALA A 104 -0.23 -2.13 -7.58
C ALA A 104 1.27 -2.06 -7.30
N TRP A 105 1.93 -3.20 -7.38
CA TRP A 105 3.35 -3.37 -7.12
C TRP A 105 4.08 -3.77 -8.40
N VAL A 106 5.27 -3.24 -8.60
CA VAL A 106 6.13 -3.60 -9.72
C VAL A 106 7.51 -3.95 -9.18
N ARG A 107 8.13 -5.00 -9.75
CA ARG A 107 9.47 -5.41 -9.39
C ARG A 107 10.48 -4.67 -10.26
N PHE A 108 11.21 -3.75 -9.63
CA PHE A 108 12.32 -3.02 -10.24
C PHE A 108 13.65 -3.69 -9.89
N GLU A 109 14.76 -3.15 -10.40
CA GLU A 109 16.09 -3.68 -10.06
C GLU A 109 16.38 -3.64 -8.56
N ASP A 110 15.89 -2.59 -7.88
CA ASP A 110 16.09 -2.40 -6.44
C ASP A 110 14.95 -2.98 -5.59
N GLY A 111 14.10 -3.81 -6.19
CA GLY A 111 13.07 -4.55 -5.48
C GLY A 111 11.65 -4.16 -5.83
N TRP A 112 10.72 -4.69 -5.06
CA TRP A 112 9.29 -4.44 -5.25
C TRP A 112 8.90 -3.05 -4.72
N LYS A 113 8.19 -2.29 -5.54
CA LYS A 113 7.72 -0.93 -5.19
C LYS A 113 6.27 -0.75 -5.56
N VAL A 114 5.55 0.00 -4.74
CA VAL A 114 4.18 0.43 -5.06
C VAL A 114 4.25 1.52 -6.14
N VAL A 115 3.45 1.35 -7.18
CA VAL A 115 3.33 2.34 -8.26
C VAL A 115 1.98 3.04 -8.27
N SER A 116 0.97 2.45 -7.62
CA SER A 116 -0.37 3.03 -7.50
C SER A 116 -1.05 2.46 -6.26
N ALA A 117 -1.73 3.30 -5.52
CA ALA A 117 -2.44 2.87 -4.32
C ALA A 117 -3.74 3.62 -4.16
N HIS A 118 -4.74 2.95 -3.59
CA HIS A 118 -6.05 3.53 -3.31
C HIS A 118 -6.54 3.01 -1.96
N VAL A 119 -6.88 3.92 -1.08
CA VAL A 119 -7.44 3.60 0.24
C VAL A 119 -8.82 4.23 0.35
N SER A 120 -9.79 3.45 0.79
CA SER A 120 -11.15 3.94 0.99
C SER A 120 -11.75 3.33 2.26
N LEU A 121 -12.82 3.92 2.73
CA LEU A 121 -13.64 3.38 3.81
C LEU A 121 -15.04 3.15 3.28
N GLU A 122 -15.69 2.06 3.71
CA GLU A 122 -17.10 1.86 3.40
C GLU A 122 -17.91 3.01 4.01
N GLY A 123 -19.05 3.31 3.40
CA GLY A 123 -19.97 4.28 3.96
C GLY A 123 -20.42 3.86 5.36
N THR A 124 -20.85 4.84 6.15
CA THR A 124 -21.32 4.57 7.51
C THR A 124 -22.62 3.76 7.55
N GLY A 125 -23.20 3.52 6.41
CA GLY A 125 -24.48 2.82 6.30
C GLY A 125 -25.57 3.58 7.05
N SER A 126 -26.71 3.67 6.54
CA SER A 126 -27.79 4.33 7.27
C SER A 126 -29.09 3.71 6.88
#